data_f785b6fe64fdaf75770930391c56db47
#
_entry.id   f785b6fe64fdaf75770930391c56db47
#
_cell.length_a   1.000
_cell.length_b   1.000
_cell.length_c   1.000
_cell.angle_alpha   90.00
_cell.angle_beta   90.00
_cell.angle_gamma   90.00
#
_symmetry.space_group_name_H-M   'P 1'
#
loop_
_entity.id
_entity.type
_entity.pdbx_description
1 polymer ?
#
loop_
_entity_poly.entity_id
_entity_poly.type
_entity_poly.pdbx_seq_one_letter_code
_entity_poly.pdbx_strand_id
1 'polypeptide(L)'
;MSGANEIIHQAMRLKIMAALNAISSKKAAIEFTGLKALLGATDGNLGAHLETLEKAGYIVIEKRFEARKPQTRVRMSPAGRRAFAEHVAYLREIIDSAGA
;
A
#
# COMPACT_ATOMS: atom_id res chain seq x y z
N MET A 1 -5.43 -22.40 3.49
CA MET A 1 -6.09 -21.51 2.53
C MET A 1 -6.02 -20.07 3.03
N SER A 2 -5.62 -19.15 2.16
CA SER A 2 -5.55 -17.74 2.50
C SER A 2 -6.93 -17.11 2.46
N GLY A 3 -7.21 -16.19 3.39
CA GLY A 3 -8.47 -15.46 3.42
C GLY A 3 -8.31 -14.07 2.83
N ALA A 4 -9.42 -13.44 2.47
CA ALA A 4 -9.44 -12.07 2.03
C ALA A 4 -9.01 -11.14 3.17
N ASN A 5 -8.20 -10.15 2.85
CA ASN A 5 -7.90 -9.07 3.79
C ASN A 5 -8.85 -7.91 3.49
N GLU A 6 -9.77 -7.67 4.41
CA GLU A 6 -10.82 -6.66 4.19
C GLU A 6 -10.26 -5.26 3.99
N ILE A 7 -9.14 -4.94 4.61
CA ILE A 7 -8.51 -3.63 4.47
C ILE A 7 -7.86 -3.48 3.10
N ILE A 8 -7.12 -4.50 2.67
CA ILE A 8 -6.40 -4.48 1.39
C ILE A 8 -7.33 -4.76 0.21
N HIS A 9 -8.45 -5.42 0.44
CA HIS A 9 -9.38 -5.84 -0.63
C HIS A 9 -9.98 -4.66 -1.40
N GLN A 10 -10.07 -3.49 -0.80
CA GLN A 10 -10.53 -2.28 -1.49
C GLN A 10 -9.53 -1.91 -2.60
N ALA A 11 -10.04 -1.62 -3.79
CA ALA A 11 -9.23 -1.47 -5.00
C ALA A 11 -8.08 -0.46 -4.88
N MET A 12 -8.35 0.74 -4.34
CA MET A 12 -7.31 1.76 -4.19
C MET A 12 -6.24 1.32 -3.19
N ARG A 13 -6.65 0.72 -2.07
CA ARG A 13 -5.70 0.24 -1.07
C ARG A 13 -4.85 -0.92 -1.61
N LEU A 14 -5.45 -1.80 -2.41
CA LEU A 14 -4.70 -2.86 -3.08
C LEU A 14 -3.63 -2.27 -4.02
N LYS A 15 -3.99 -1.24 -4.78
CA LYS A 15 -3.05 -0.56 -5.68
C LYS A 15 -1.92 0.12 -4.90
N ILE A 16 -2.23 0.74 -3.78
CA ILE A 16 -1.22 1.37 -2.90
C ILE A 16 -0.24 0.30 -2.42
N MET A 17 -0.75 -0.80 -1.89
CA MET A 17 0.10 -1.87 -1.37
C MET A 17 0.94 -2.50 -2.48
N ALA A 18 0.38 -2.68 -3.67
CA ALA A 18 1.11 -3.21 -4.82
C ALA A 18 2.27 -2.27 -5.23
N ALA A 19 2.02 -0.96 -5.26
CA ALA A 19 3.05 0.02 -5.58
C ALA A 19 4.18 -0.01 -4.55
N LEU A 20 3.84 -0.06 -3.26
CA LEU A 20 4.83 -0.12 -2.19
C LEU A 20 5.61 -1.44 -2.20
N ASN A 21 4.94 -2.54 -2.54
CA ASN A 21 5.57 -3.85 -2.62
C ASN A 21 6.58 -3.95 -3.77
N ALA A 22 6.39 -3.15 -4.81
CA ALA A 22 7.31 -3.13 -5.95
C ALA A 22 8.66 -2.52 -5.61
N ILE A 23 8.76 -1.78 -4.50
CA ILE A 23 10.01 -1.23 -4.03
C ILE A 23 10.84 -2.35 -3.41
N SER A 24 12.03 -2.59 -3.94
CA SER A 24 12.86 -3.73 -3.56
C SER A 24 13.54 -3.60 -2.20
N SER A 25 13.68 -2.40 -1.65
CA SER A 25 14.35 -2.17 -0.39
C SER A 25 13.36 -2.02 0.75
N LYS A 26 13.62 -2.66 1.88
CA LYS A 26 12.79 -2.52 3.09
C LYS A 26 12.73 -1.09 3.62
N LYS A 27 13.75 -0.29 3.30
CA LYS A 27 13.83 1.10 3.75
C LYS A 27 13.31 2.07 2.71
N ALA A 28 12.98 1.59 1.52
CA ALA A 28 12.51 2.45 0.45
C ALA A 28 11.13 2.99 0.78
N ALA A 29 10.92 4.24 0.44
CA ALA A 29 9.66 4.91 0.64
C ALA A 29 9.34 5.71 -0.62
N ILE A 30 8.06 5.91 -0.87
CA ILE A 30 7.58 6.73 -1.98
C ILE A 30 7.03 8.03 -1.40
N GLU A 31 7.36 9.16 -2.03
CA GLU A 31 6.74 10.41 -1.65
C GLU A 31 5.25 10.38 -1.96
N PHE A 32 4.46 11.04 -1.13
CA PHE A 32 3.02 11.16 -1.31
C PHE A 32 2.67 11.66 -2.72
N THR A 33 3.38 12.70 -3.19
CA THR A 33 3.13 13.27 -4.51
C THR A 33 3.42 12.28 -5.63
N GLY A 34 4.48 11.49 -5.50
CA GLY A 34 4.82 10.45 -6.48
C GLY A 34 3.79 9.34 -6.51
N LEU A 35 3.35 8.91 -5.35
CA LEU A 35 2.32 7.87 -5.23
C LEU A 35 1.00 8.36 -5.81
N LYS A 36 0.61 9.58 -5.50
CA LYS A 36 -0.59 10.21 -6.05
C LYS A 36 -0.57 10.23 -7.58
N ALA A 37 0.55 10.64 -8.17
CA ALA A 37 0.70 10.68 -9.62
C ALA A 37 0.63 9.29 -10.23
N LEU A 38 1.31 8.32 -9.62
CA LEU A 38 1.32 6.93 -10.09
C LEU A 38 -0.08 6.33 -10.11
N LEU A 39 -0.90 6.62 -9.11
CA LEU A 39 -2.22 6.04 -8.96
C LEU A 39 -3.34 6.88 -9.58
N GLY A 40 -3.05 8.08 -10.04
CA GLY A 40 -4.07 8.97 -10.56
C GLY A 40 -5.10 9.37 -9.51
N ALA A 41 -4.68 9.50 -8.26
CA ALA A 41 -5.57 9.77 -7.14
C ALA A 41 -5.63 11.26 -6.81
N THR A 42 -6.67 11.67 -6.09
CA THR A 42 -6.74 13.00 -5.49
C THR A 42 -6.06 12.99 -4.11
N ASP A 43 -5.68 14.16 -3.61
CA ASP A 43 -5.09 14.29 -2.28
C ASP A 43 -5.98 13.69 -1.20
N GLY A 44 -7.26 14.04 -1.22
CA GLY A 44 -8.22 13.57 -0.21
C GLY A 44 -8.46 12.08 -0.27
N ASN A 45 -8.62 11.54 -1.46
CA ASN A 45 -8.84 10.11 -1.65
C ASN A 45 -7.63 9.30 -1.20
N LEU A 46 -6.44 9.67 -1.68
CA LEU A 46 -5.22 8.97 -1.28
C LEU A 46 -4.98 9.10 0.22
N GLY A 47 -5.12 10.30 0.78
CA GLY A 47 -4.92 10.53 2.21
C GLY A 47 -5.82 9.67 3.08
N ALA A 48 -7.10 9.54 2.71
CA ALA A 48 -8.05 8.72 3.46
C ALA A 48 -7.67 7.24 3.46
N HIS A 49 -7.27 6.72 2.31
CA HIS A 49 -6.86 5.32 2.21
C HIS A 49 -5.53 5.05 2.91
N LEU A 50 -4.59 5.99 2.85
CA LEU A 50 -3.34 5.87 3.59
C LEU A 50 -3.58 5.85 5.10
N GLU A 51 -4.50 6.67 5.59
CA GLU A 51 -4.86 6.69 7.01
C GLU A 51 -5.40 5.32 7.45
N THR A 52 -6.28 4.72 6.65
CA THR A 52 -6.81 3.38 6.94
C THR A 52 -5.71 2.35 7.01
N LEU A 53 -4.77 2.36 6.06
CA LEU A 53 -3.65 1.44 6.04
C LEU A 53 -2.69 1.66 7.21
N GLU A 54 -2.46 2.92 7.58
CA GLU A 54 -1.60 3.26 8.70
C GLU A 54 -2.19 2.75 10.02
N LYS A 55 -3.48 2.97 10.23
CA LYS A 55 -4.18 2.48 11.43
C LYS A 55 -4.16 0.96 11.55
N ALA A 56 -4.15 0.27 10.42
CA ALA A 56 -4.03 -1.19 10.40
C ALA A 56 -2.61 -1.67 10.66
N GLY A 57 -1.63 -0.76 10.68
CA GLY A 57 -0.23 -1.11 10.89
C GLY A 57 0.47 -1.63 9.64
N TYR A 58 -0.10 -1.42 8.46
CA TYR A 58 0.45 -1.95 7.21
C TYR A 58 1.41 -1.01 6.51
N ILE A 59 1.35 0.28 6.82
CA ILE A 59 2.26 1.28 6.28
C ILE A 59 2.73 2.21 7.38
N VAL A 60 3.83 2.89 7.11
CA VAL A 60 4.36 3.95 7.97
C VAL A 60 4.41 5.22 7.15
N ILE A 61 3.86 6.28 7.71
CA ILE A 61 3.87 7.61 7.09
C ILE A 61 4.88 8.46 7.83
N GLU A 62 5.86 8.98 7.11
CA GLU A 62 6.91 9.81 7.67
C GLU A 62 6.76 11.23 7.12
N LYS A 63 6.73 12.20 8.02
CA LYS A 63 6.72 13.62 7.64
C LYS A 63 8.08 14.20 7.99
N ARG A 64 8.68 14.87 7.02
CA ARG A 64 10.02 15.42 7.17
C ARG A 64 10.15 16.71 6.37
N PHE A 65 11.21 17.43 6.59
CA PHE A 65 11.57 18.58 5.78
C PHE A 65 12.75 18.22 4.91
N GLU A 66 12.62 18.53 3.63
CA GLU A 66 13.68 18.34 2.65
C GLU A 66 13.88 19.69 1.97
N ALA A 67 15.07 20.28 2.06
CA ALA A 67 15.36 21.59 1.50
C ALA A 67 14.31 22.64 1.90
N ARG A 68 13.92 22.67 3.18
CA ARG A 68 12.94 23.60 3.76
C ARG A 68 11.49 23.38 3.29
N LYS A 69 11.24 22.29 2.58
CA LYS A 69 9.87 21.94 2.15
C LYS A 69 9.37 20.74 2.94
N PRO A 70 8.11 20.78 3.38
CA PRO A 70 7.52 19.60 4.00
C PRO A 70 7.38 18.48 2.97
N GLN A 71 7.72 17.28 3.38
CA GLN A 71 7.65 16.10 2.54
C GLN A 71 6.99 14.97 3.31
N THR A 72 6.04 14.32 2.69
CA THR A 72 5.40 13.13 3.25
C THR A 72 5.85 11.92 2.45
N ARG A 73 6.36 10.91 3.15
CA ARG A 73 6.85 9.67 2.54
C ARG A 73 6.10 8.50 3.14
N VAL A 74 5.85 7.50 2.31
CA VAL A 74 5.09 6.32 2.69
C VAL A 74 5.93 5.08 2.42
N ARG A 75 6.01 4.18 3.38
CA ARG A 75 6.66 2.88 3.19
C ARG A 75 5.82 1.77 3.79
N MET A 76 6.01 0.57 3.28
CA MET A 76 5.32 -0.61 3.79
C MET A 76 6.00 -1.10 5.07
N SER A 77 5.19 -1.47 6.06
CA SER A 77 5.71 -2.10 7.28
C SER A 77 5.93 -3.59 7.03
N PRO A 78 6.71 -4.28 7.90
CA PRO A 78 6.81 -5.74 7.83
C PRO A 78 5.45 -6.43 7.92
N ALA A 79 4.55 -5.94 8.79
CA ALA A 79 3.19 -6.48 8.90
C ALA A 79 2.41 -6.28 7.60
N GLY A 80 2.56 -5.12 6.97
CA GLY A 80 1.92 -4.83 5.68
C GLY A 80 2.43 -5.75 4.58
N ARG A 81 3.72 -6.04 4.57
CA ARG A 81 4.31 -6.94 3.59
C ARG A 81 3.75 -8.35 3.72
N ARG A 82 3.62 -8.83 4.95
CA ARG A 82 3.01 -10.15 5.19
C ARG A 82 1.53 -10.17 4.80
N ALA A 83 0.79 -9.16 5.19
CA ALA A 83 -0.64 -9.06 4.89
C ALA A 83 -0.87 -9.00 3.37
N PHE A 84 -0.05 -8.24 2.66
CA PHE A 84 -0.15 -8.14 1.21
C PHE A 84 0.14 -9.48 0.54
N ALA A 85 1.19 -10.18 0.97
CA ALA A 85 1.53 -11.50 0.42
C ALA A 85 0.39 -12.51 0.61
N GLU A 86 -0.24 -12.52 1.79
CA GLU A 86 -1.37 -13.39 2.08
C GLU A 86 -2.58 -13.04 1.21
N HIS A 87 -2.85 -11.75 1.03
CA HIS A 87 -3.98 -11.32 0.19
C HIS A 87 -3.74 -11.66 -1.28
N VAL A 88 -2.52 -11.52 -1.77
CA VAL A 88 -2.15 -11.92 -3.15
C VAL A 88 -2.35 -13.43 -3.32
N ALA A 89 -1.95 -14.23 -2.32
CA ALA A 89 -2.17 -15.68 -2.37
C ALA A 89 -3.66 -16.02 -2.45
N TYR A 90 -4.48 -15.30 -1.70
CA TYR A 90 -5.94 -15.46 -1.78
C TYR A 90 -6.47 -15.16 -3.18
N LEU A 91 -6.03 -14.06 -3.78
CA LEU A 91 -6.46 -13.69 -5.14
C LEU A 91 -6.01 -14.73 -6.18
N ARG A 92 -4.80 -15.25 -6.03
CA ARG A 92 -4.29 -16.30 -6.92
C ARG A 92 -5.08 -17.59 -6.82
N GLU A 93 -5.50 -17.96 -5.62
CA GLU A 93 -6.37 -19.13 -5.42
C GLU A 93 -7.69 -18.98 -6.18
N ILE A 94 -8.28 -17.79 -6.15
CA ILE A 94 -9.50 -17.50 -6.90
C ILE A 94 -9.26 -17.62 -8.40
N ILE A 95 -8.20 -17.03 -8.90
CA ILE A 95 -7.86 -17.03 -10.32
C ILE A 95 -7.60 -18.45 -10.79
N ASP A 96 -6.82 -19.22 -10.04
CA ASP A 96 -6.48 -20.60 -10.38
C ASP A 96 -7.72 -21.49 -10.36
N SER A 97 -8.60 -21.32 -9.40
CA SER A 97 -9.86 -22.06 -9.32
C SER A 97 -10.76 -21.76 -10.52
N ALA A 98 -10.83 -20.50 -10.91
CA ALA A 98 -11.67 -20.07 -12.03
C ALA A 98 -11.10 -20.54 -13.38
N GLY A 99 -9.78 -20.70 -13.47
CA GLY A 99 -9.10 -21.14 -14.67
C GLY A 99 -8.98 -22.64 -14.82
N ALA A 100 -9.37 -23.38 -13.80
CA ALA A 100 -9.25 -24.84 -13.81
C ALA A 100 -10.29 -25.53 -14.72
#